data_8fadd04e91ca01d580607418bbbf4587
#
_entry.id   8fadd04e91ca01d580607418bbbf4587
#
_cell.length_a   1.000
_cell.length_b   1.000
_cell.length_c   1.000
_cell.angle_alpha   90.00
_cell.angle_beta   90.00
_cell.angle_gamma   90.00
#
_symmetry.space_group_name_H-M   'P 1'
#
loop_
_entity.id
_entity.type
_entity.pdbx_description
1 polymer ?
#
loop_
_entity_poly.entity_id
_entity_poly.type
_entity_poly.pdbx_seq_one_letter_code
_entity_poly.pdbx_strand_id
1 'polypeptide(L)'
;MAPIRVAIIGLSAGAITGWASRVHLPYLLSPAGKSRFEIIALCNSSIAAAKKAIITYGLPSETRAYGTPADLAADPDVQLVICCTRVDKHYETSLPSIKAGKDVFVEWPLAENSAKAGDLTNAAKEAGGRTVVGLQGWFIPTTLKLKELVESGRIGKITSSELRGAGWTSDRASISSATKYFLDRKVGGNLVTIGFGHIFDWVQHTLGDIQNIQSRLQLQRHSLEVWDSDTGSYIGMAESDVPDLIYVSGKLPNTQHIAQDATMHFRFRRAQAFQGESALVWSILGEKGEIRLKAASNTMLQISSLADVTIHVDDHETGKVELVDFQWGPYSDLSFIARSYGPLYEAYASGAVGKYADFEHASKRHTQLDQIWEAWDSSKADKPSHN
;
A
#
# COMPACT_ATOMS: atom_id res chain seq x y z
N MET A 1 28.91 -2.45 -9.12
CA MET A 1 28.85 -2.06 -7.68
C MET A 1 28.63 -3.32 -6.88
N ALA A 2 29.16 -3.41 -5.66
CA ALA A 2 28.85 -4.53 -4.76
C ALA A 2 27.35 -4.53 -4.44
N PRO A 3 26.73 -5.71 -4.23
CA PRO A 3 25.35 -5.80 -3.83
C PRO A 3 25.08 -5.09 -2.48
N ILE A 4 23.91 -4.48 -2.34
CA ILE A 4 23.45 -3.88 -1.09
C ILE A 4 23.16 -5.02 -0.10
N ARG A 5 23.77 -4.98 1.09
CA ARG A 5 23.61 -6.00 2.13
C ARG A 5 22.33 -5.77 2.93
N VAL A 6 21.40 -6.72 2.82
CA VAL A 6 20.04 -6.62 3.30
C VAL A 6 19.80 -7.48 4.53
N ALA A 7 19.07 -6.94 5.49
CA ALA A 7 18.42 -7.71 6.54
C ALA A 7 16.90 -7.64 6.44
N ILE A 8 16.18 -8.73 6.79
CA ILE A 8 14.72 -8.76 6.77
C ILE A 8 14.20 -9.01 8.18
N ILE A 9 13.33 -8.12 8.67
CA ILE A 9 12.55 -8.30 9.91
C ILE A 9 11.17 -8.83 9.53
N GLY A 10 10.77 -9.97 10.12
CA GLY A 10 9.44 -10.55 9.90
C GLY A 10 9.34 -11.59 8.78
N LEU A 11 10.45 -12.02 8.19
CA LEU A 11 10.46 -13.21 7.33
C LEU A 11 10.38 -14.46 8.20
N SER A 12 9.18 -14.91 8.50
CA SER A 12 8.93 -16.04 9.39
C SER A 12 8.29 -17.22 8.65
N ALA A 13 8.78 -18.43 8.94
CA ALA A 13 8.21 -19.67 8.41
C ALA A 13 6.76 -19.94 8.88
N GLY A 14 6.33 -19.28 9.97
CA GLY A 14 4.97 -19.35 10.50
C GLY A 14 4.19 -18.03 10.36
N ALA A 15 4.60 -17.14 9.46
CA ALA A 15 3.90 -15.88 9.24
C ALA A 15 2.52 -16.11 8.62
N ILE A 16 1.48 -15.60 9.26
CA ILE A 16 0.07 -15.77 8.86
C ILE A 16 -0.18 -15.28 7.43
N THR A 17 0.31 -14.09 7.09
CA THR A 17 0.14 -13.52 5.74
C THR A 17 1.24 -13.93 4.78
N GLY A 18 2.39 -14.35 5.28
CA GLY A 18 3.58 -14.66 4.49
C GLY A 18 4.04 -13.51 3.59
N TRP A 19 3.77 -12.25 3.97
CA TRP A 19 3.99 -11.10 3.09
C TRP A 19 5.46 -11.01 2.63
N ALA A 20 6.41 -11.08 3.56
CA ALA A 20 7.84 -11.03 3.23
C ALA A 20 8.26 -12.11 2.22
N SER A 21 7.80 -13.35 2.41
CA SER A 21 8.14 -14.47 1.51
C SER A 21 7.46 -14.40 0.15
N ARG A 22 6.23 -13.87 0.08
CA ARG A 22 5.43 -13.82 -1.15
C ARG A 22 5.74 -12.60 -2.01
N VAL A 23 6.24 -11.53 -1.42
CA VAL A 23 6.37 -10.22 -2.06
C VAL A 23 7.83 -9.80 -2.22
N HIS A 24 8.64 -9.85 -1.16
CA HIS A 24 10.04 -9.40 -1.21
C HIS A 24 11.00 -10.48 -1.73
N LEU A 25 10.89 -11.70 -1.22
CA LEU A 25 11.81 -12.78 -1.60
C LEU A 25 11.81 -13.08 -3.11
N PRO A 26 10.67 -13.09 -3.83
CA PRO A 26 10.69 -13.41 -5.26
C PRO A 26 11.61 -12.50 -6.07
N TYR A 27 11.60 -11.20 -5.78
CA TYR A 27 12.52 -10.28 -6.44
C TYR A 27 13.94 -10.42 -5.90
N LEU A 28 14.15 -10.39 -4.58
CA LEU A 28 15.48 -10.42 -3.96
C LEU A 28 16.28 -11.69 -4.32
N LEU A 29 15.60 -12.81 -4.54
CA LEU A 29 16.21 -14.08 -4.95
C LEU A 29 16.26 -14.27 -6.47
N SER A 30 15.66 -13.39 -7.27
CA SER A 30 15.77 -13.42 -8.73
C SER A 30 17.19 -13.10 -9.19
N PRO A 31 17.60 -13.45 -10.43
CA PRO A 31 18.90 -13.03 -10.97
C PRO A 31 19.12 -11.52 -10.93
N ALA A 32 18.09 -10.73 -11.25
CA ALA A 32 18.15 -9.27 -11.19
C ALA A 32 18.34 -8.78 -9.75
N GLY A 33 17.55 -9.29 -8.81
CA GLY A 33 17.65 -8.93 -7.41
C GLY A 33 19.00 -9.28 -6.80
N LYS A 34 19.50 -10.50 -7.02
CA LYS A 34 20.83 -10.95 -6.55
C LYS A 34 22.00 -10.13 -7.11
N SER A 35 21.84 -9.52 -8.28
CA SER A 35 22.87 -8.62 -8.83
C SER A 35 22.95 -7.29 -8.08
N ARG A 36 21.90 -6.92 -7.31
CA ARG A 36 21.76 -5.65 -6.60
C ARG A 36 21.76 -5.78 -5.08
N PHE A 37 21.25 -6.91 -4.57
CA PHE A 37 20.99 -7.14 -3.16
C PHE A 37 21.51 -8.49 -2.70
N GLU A 38 21.99 -8.55 -1.45
CA GLU A 38 22.41 -9.76 -0.79
C GLU A 38 21.73 -9.86 0.58
N ILE A 39 20.95 -10.92 0.82
CA ILE A 39 20.32 -11.15 2.12
C ILE A 39 21.37 -11.75 3.06
N ILE A 40 21.85 -10.97 4.01
CA ILE A 40 22.90 -11.37 4.95
C ILE A 40 22.40 -11.63 6.37
N ALA A 41 21.17 -11.20 6.69
CA ALA A 41 20.63 -11.36 8.03
C ALA A 41 19.10 -11.45 8.06
N LEU A 42 18.56 -12.17 9.04
CA LEU A 42 17.15 -12.17 9.40
C LEU A 42 16.96 -11.81 10.88
N CYS A 43 15.89 -11.07 11.17
CA CYS A 43 15.43 -10.82 12.53
C CYS A 43 13.97 -11.27 12.69
N ASN A 44 13.71 -12.14 13.65
CA ASN A 44 12.38 -12.61 14.00
C ASN A 44 12.17 -12.51 15.53
N SER A 45 11.05 -13.04 16.04
CA SER A 45 10.72 -13.02 17.48
C SER A 45 11.73 -13.76 18.37
N SER A 46 12.64 -14.53 17.79
CA SER A 46 13.77 -15.20 18.45
C SER A 46 14.81 -15.62 17.42
N ILE A 47 16.04 -15.86 17.89
CA ILE A 47 17.13 -16.43 17.08
C ILE A 47 16.71 -17.79 16.49
N ALA A 48 16.01 -18.63 17.26
CA ALA A 48 15.51 -19.92 16.77
C ALA A 48 14.52 -19.77 15.62
N ALA A 49 13.60 -18.80 15.70
CA ALA A 49 12.66 -18.49 14.63
C ALA A 49 13.37 -17.97 13.38
N ALA A 50 14.39 -17.13 13.53
CA ALA A 50 15.21 -16.64 12.41
C ALA A 50 15.99 -17.79 11.74
N LYS A 51 16.65 -18.66 12.51
CA LYS A 51 17.35 -19.85 11.98
C LYS A 51 16.38 -20.81 11.24
N LYS A 52 15.19 -21.04 11.79
CA LYS A 52 14.16 -21.83 11.11
C LYS A 52 13.78 -21.22 9.75
N ALA A 53 13.62 -19.91 9.69
CA ALA A 53 13.29 -19.21 8.44
C ALA A 53 14.43 -19.30 7.41
N ILE A 54 15.70 -19.17 7.81
CA ILE A 54 16.88 -19.36 6.94
C ILE A 54 16.79 -20.72 6.23
N ILE A 55 16.56 -21.79 7.01
CA ILE A 55 16.43 -23.15 6.47
C ILE A 55 15.19 -23.27 5.56
N THR A 56 14.03 -22.78 6.02
CA THR A 56 12.76 -22.91 5.29
C THR A 56 12.81 -22.23 3.92
N TYR A 57 13.48 -21.09 3.82
CA TYR A 57 13.55 -20.32 2.57
C TYR A 57 14.83 -20.56 1.76
N GLY A 58 15.65 -21.54 2.17
CA GLY A 58 16.86 -21.91 1.45
C GLY A 58 17.88 -20.78 1.35
N LEU A 59 17.96 -19.92 2.36
CA LEU A 59 18.97 -18.86 2.42
C LEU A 59 20.34 -19.46 2.77
N PRO A 60 21.44 -18.77 2.41
CA PRO A 60 22.80 -19.22 2.73
C PRO A 60 22.97 -19.52 4.23
N SER A 61 23.73 -20.54 4.57
CA SER A 61 23.95 -20.98 5.97
C SER A 61 24.66 -19.92 6.82
N GLU A 62 25.41 -19.03 6.19
CA GLU A 62 26.09 -17.89 6.76
C GLU A 62 25.18 -16.71 7.09
N THR A 63 23.90 -16.73 6.64
CA THR A 63 22.91 -15.71 6.96
C THR A 63 22.75 -15.60 8.48
N ARG A 64 23.00 -14.41 9.01
CA ARG A 64 22.96 -14.15 10.46
C ARG A 64 21.52 -14.15 10.99
N ALA A 65 21.32 -14.67 12.19
CA ALA A 65 20.01 -14.80 12.83
C ALA A 65 19.96 -13.93 14.09
N TYR A 66 19.02 -12.97 14.11
CA TYR A 66 18.79 -12.07 15.25
C TYR A 66 17.41 -12.34 15.88
N GLY A 67 17.35 -12.16 17.21
CA GLY A 67 16.13 -12.29 18.00
C GLY A 67 15.55 -10.94 18.45
N THR A 68 16.31 -9.85 18.29
CA THR A 68 15.85 -8.49 18.60
C THR A 68 16.24 -7.50 17.50
N PRO A 69 15.42 -6.46 17.25
CA PRO A 69 15.76 -5.39 16.33
C PRO A 69 17.00 -4.59 16.74
N ALA A 70 17.29 -4.50 18.04
CA ALA A 70 18.47 -3.79 18.56
C ALA A 70 19.77 -4.51 18.19
N ASP A 71 19.81 -5.84 18.32
CA ASP A 71 20.98 -6.64 17.94
C ASP A 71 21.22 -6.55 16.42
N LEU A 72 20.14 -6.60 15.62
CA LEU A 72 20.23 -6.39 14.17
C LEU A 72 20.77 -5.00 13.83
N ALA A 73 20.27 -3.96 14.50
CA ALA A 73 20.70 -2.57 14.27
C ALA A 73 22.19 -2.35 14.55
N ALA A 74 22.75 -3.09 15.49
CA ALA A 74 24.18 -3.03 15.85
C ALA A 74 25.11 -3.71 14.82
N ASP A 75 24.56 -4.48 13.87
CA ASP A 75 25.36 -5.16 12.85
C ASP A 75 25.91 -4.16 11.81
N PRO A 76 27.24 -3.91 11.75
CA PRO A 76 27.83 -2.91 10.86
C PRO A 76 27.75 -3.27 9.37
N ASP A 77 27.54 -4.55 9.06
CA ASP A 77 27.51 -5.02 7.68
C ASP A 77 26.13 -4.80 7.03
N VAL A 78 25.06 -4.68 7.81
CA VAL A 78 23.72 -4.45 7.29
C VAL A 78 23.58 -3.00 6.83
N GLN A 79 23.22 -2.83 5.56
CA GLN A 79 23.03 -1.53 4.92
C GLN A 79 21.56 -1.17 4.81
N LEU A 80 20.71 -2.12 4.40
CA LEU A 80 19.26 -1.94 4.24
C LEU A 80 18.51 -2.92 5.17
N VAL A 81 17.58 -2.41 5.95
CA VAL A 81 16.67 -3.22 6.78
C VAL A 81 15.26 -3.16 6.18
N ILE A 82 14.68 -4.31 5.85
CA ILE A 82 13.31 -4.45 5.33
C ILE A 82 12.42 -4.91 6.49
N CYS A 83 11.43 -4.10 6.85
CA CYS A 83 10.47 -4.39 7.92
C CYS A 83 9.13 -4.84 7.34
N CYS A 84 8.79 -6.12 7.55
CA CYS A 84 7.56 -6.78 7.08
C CYS A 84 6.76 -7.39 8.25
N THR A 85 6.71 -6.71 9.36
CA THR A 85 5.90 -7.12 10.51
C THR A 85 4.45 -6.63 10.37
N ARG A 86 3.59 -6.90 11.36
CA ARG A 86 2.28 -6.27 11.41
C ARG A 86 2.45 -4.78 11.76
N VAL A 87 1.57 -3.93 11.22
CA VAL A 87 1.71 -2.46 11.29
C VAL A 87 1.91 -1.92 12.71
N ASP A 88 1.23 -2.47 13.73
CA ASP A 88 1.39 -2.09 15.14
C ASP A 88 2.79 -2.42 15.71
N LYS A 89 3.60 -3.15 14.95
CA LYS A 89 4.99 -3.50 15.28
C LYS A 89 6.02 -2.72 14.45
N HIS A 90 5.61 -2.02 13.41
CA HIS A 90 6.53 -1.30 12.53
C HIS A 90 7.40 -0.31 13.29
N TYR A 91 6.80 0.49 14.19
CA TYR A 91 7.51 1.49 14.97
C TYR A 91 8.62 0.86 15.82
N GLU A 92 8.28 -0.09 16.68
CA GLU A 92 9.25 -0.70 17.61
C GLU A 92 10.32 -1.53 16.90
N THR A 93 9.99 -2.14 15.76
CA THR A 93 10.93 -3.02 15.04
C THR A 93 11.84 -2.27 14.07
N SER A 94 11.43 -1.12 13.54
CA SER A 94 12.23 -0.35 12.57
C SER A 94 13.08 0.76 13.24
N LEU A 95 12.61 1.37 14.34
CA LEU A 95 13.25 2.50 15.01
C LEU A 95 14.72 2.25 15.38
N PRO A 96 15.15 1.08 15.93
CA PRO A 96 16.55 0.85 16.24
C PRO A 96 17.46 0.95 15.01
N SER A 97 17.06 0.38 13.88
CA SER A 97 17.83 0.44 12.63
C SER A 97 17.86 1.84 12.03
N ILE A 98 16.77 2.59 12.13
CA ILE A 98 16.69 4.01 11.73
C ILE A 98 17.70 4.82 12.54
N LYS A 99 17.67 4.71 13.88
CA LYS A 99 18.61 5.44 14.78
C LYS A 99 20.07 5.07 14.55
N ALA A 100 20.34 3.84 14.07
CA ALA A 100 21.68 3.41 13.69
C ALA A 100 22.14 3.94 12.31
N GLY A 101 21.34 4.80 11.66
CA GLY A 101 21.66 5.41 10.36
C GLY A 101 21.59 4.45 9.18
N LYS A 102 20.93 3.30 9.33
CA LYS A 102 20.74 2.35 8.23
C LYS A 102 19.64 2.83 7.29
N ASP A 103 19.73 2.44 6.01
CA ASP A 103 18.59 2.55 5.11
C ASP A 103 17.47 1.60 5.58
N VAL A 104 16.22 2.06 5.53
CA VAL A 104 15.09 1.26 6.03
C VAL A 104 13.92 1.28 5.05
N PHE A 105 13.45 0.07 4.71
CA PHE A 105 12.22 -0.16 3.97
C PHE A 105 11.15 -0.66 4.95
N VAL A 106 10.04 0.05 5.08
CA VAL A 106 8.90 -0.36 5.90
C VAL A 106 7.68 -0.55 5.01
N GLU A 107 6.91 -1.60 5.23
CA GLU A 107 5.64 -1.81 4.55
C GLU A 107 4.61 -0.73 4.90
N TRP A 108 3.66 -0.50 3.97
CA TRP A 108 2.54 0.41 4.22
C TRP A 108 1.43 -0.27 5.06
N PRO A 109 0.82 0.41 6.03
CA PRO A 109 1.09 1.77 6.54
C PRO A 109 2.43 1.86 7.28
N LEU A 110 3.08 3.05 7.26
CA LEU A 110 4.39 3.25 7.90
C LEU A 110 4.37 2.94 9.39
N ALA A 111 3.29 3.31 10.07
CA ALA A 111 3.04 2.99 11.47
C ALA A 111 1.53 2.90 11.73
N GLU A 112 1.12 2.57 12.95
CA GLU A 112 -0.28 2.44 13.32
C GLU A 112 -1.05 3.78 13.34
N ASN A 113 -0.35 4.92 13.40
CA ASN A 113 -0.92 6.27 13.37
C ASN A 113 0.09 7.30 12.88
N SER A 114 -0.39 8.53 12.60
CA SER A 114 0.44 9.62 12.08
C SER A 114 1.51 10.10 13.05
N ALA A 115 1.26 10.10 14.36
CA ALA A 115 2.23 10.52 15.37
C ALA A 115 3.47 9.63 15.30
N LYS A 116 3.31 8.30 15.35
CA LYS A 116 4.42 7.36 15.22
C LYS A 116 5.07 7.38 13.83
N ALA A 117 4.30 7.57 12.77
CA ALA A 117 4.86 7.78 11.43
C ALA A 117 5.75 9.03 11.38
N GLY A 118 5.30 10.13 11.99
CA GLY A 118 6.07 11.36 12.15
C GLY A 118 7.36 11.16 12.95
N ASP A 119 7.30 10.44 14.07
CA ASP A 119 8.48 10.11 14.88
C ASP A 119 9.51 9.31 14.10
N LEU A 120 9.09 8.27 13.33
CA LEU A 120 10.00 7.50 12.47
C LEU A 120 10.64 8.39 11.39
N THR A 121 9.85 9.29 10.80
CA THR A 121 10.31 10.23 9.77
C THR A 121 11.36 11.19 10.32
N ASN A 122 11.11 11.75 11.51
CA ASN A 122 12.05 12.65 12.17
C ASN A 122 13.34 11.91 12.55
N ALA A 123 13.24 10.72 13.14
CA ALA A 123 14.40 9.91 13.47
C ALA A 123 15.25 9.56 12.23
N ALA A 124 14.61 9.27 11.10
CA ALA A 124 15.31 8.99 9.85
C ALA A 124 16.04 10.23 9.29
N LYS A 125 15.43 11.41 9.38
CA LYS A 125 16.08 12.68 9.00
C LYS A 125 17.31 12.98 9.86
N GLU A 126 17.20 12.78 11.16
CA GLU A 126 18.30 12.99 12.10
C GLU A 126 19.46 12.02 11.85
N ALA A 127 19.16 10.76 11.55
CA ALA A 127 20.16 9.73 11.36
C ALA A 127 20.77 9.68 9.95
N GLY A 128 20.09 10.25 8.94
CA GLY A 128 20.56 10.40 7.56
C GLY A 128 20.46 9.16 6.68
N GLY A 129 19.83 8.08 7.14
CA GLY A 129 19.55 6.89 6.34
C GLY A 129 18.42 7.12 5.32
N ARG A 130 18.51 6.50 4.15
CA ARG A 130 17.44 6.54 3.15
C ARG A 130 16.25 5.70 3.60
N THR A 131 15.05 6.13 3.24
CA THR A 131 13.82 5.46 3.63
C THR A 131 12.99 5.08 2.43
N VAL A 132 12.29 3.94 2.50
CA VAL A 132 11.37 3.44 1.47
C VAL A 132 10.10 2.96 2.17
N VAL A 133 8.94 3.20 1.56
CA VAL A 133 7.66 2.65 2.02
C VAL A 133 7.05 1.77 0.95
N GLY A 134 6.42 0.65 1.36
CA GLY A 134 5.76 -0.32 0.50
C GLY A 134 4.49 0.21 -0.19
N LEU A 135 4.59 1.37 -0.85
CA LEU A 135 3.54 1.97 -1.69
C LEU A 135 3.76 1.62 -3.17
N GLN A 136 3.82 0.33 -3.45
CA GLN A 136 4.16 -0.25 -4.74
C GLN A 136 3.15 0.05 -5.87
N GLY A 137 2.00 0.66 -5.55
CA GLY A 137 1.00 1.09 -6.52
C GLY A 137 1.52 2.08 -7.58
N TRP A 138 2.63 2.77 -7.31
CA TRP A 138 3.29 3.67 -8.27
C TRP A 138 3.85 2.94 -9.48
N PHE A 139 4.19 1.66 -9.31
CA PHE A 139 4.92 0.85 -10.29
C PHE A 139 4.02 -0.15 -11.04
N ILE A 140 2.71 -0.12 -10.82
CA ILE A 140 1.81 -0.97 -11.62
C ILE A 140 1.61 -0.36 -13.01
N PRO A 141 1.54 -1.18 -14.06
CA PRO A 141 1.40 -0.72 -15.45
C PRO A 141 0.26 0.26 -15.67
N THR A 142 -0.85 0.05 -14.98
CA THR A 142 -2.04 0.91 -15.08
C THR A 142 -1.77 2.31 -14.53
N THR A 143 -1.11 2.44 -13.37
CA THR A 143 -0.74 3.75 -12.81
C THR A 143 0.23 4.49 -13.72
N LEU A 144 1.26 3.77 -14.23
CA LEU A 144 2.23 4.36 -15.16
C LEU A 144 1.57 4.84 -16.45
N LYS A 145 0.65 4.04 -17.02
CA LYS A 145 -0.07 4.39 -18.25
C LYS A 145 -1.04 5.57 -18.03
N LEU A 146 -1.77 5.59 -16.92
CA LEU A 146 -2.66 6.70 -16.62
C LEU A 146 -1.89 8.00 -16.43
N LYS A 147 -0.74 7.95 -15.74
CA LYS A 147 0.14 9.11 -15.57
C LYS A 147 0.67 9.61 -16.91
N GLU A 148 1.12 8.71 -17.79
CA GLU A 148 1.54 9.04 -19.16
C GLU A 148 0.42 9.75 -19.94
N LEU A 149 -0.81 9.22 -19.91
CA LEU A 149 -1.96 9.80 -20.60
C LEU A 149 -2.31 11.20 -20.07
N VAL A 150 -2.23 11.40 -18.76
CA VAL A 150 -2.43 12.70 -18.12
C VAL A 150 -1.35 13.69 -18.51
N GLU A 151 -0.08 13.30 -18.39
CA GLU A 151 1.09 14.16 -18.65
C GLU A 151 1.24 14.49 -20.14
N SER A 152 0.78 13.62 -21.05
CA SER A 152 0.73 13.90 -22.48
C SER A 152 -0.35 14.90 -22.90
N GLY A 153 -1.29 15.24 -21.99
CA GLY A 153 -2.43 16.10 -22.32
C GLY A 153 -3.46 15.44 -23.24
N ARG A 154 -3.52 14.09 -23.30
CA ARG A 154 -4.37 13.31 -24.21
C ARG A 154 -5.86 13.70 -24.14
N ILE A 155 -6.31 14.15 -22.97
CA ILE A 155 -7.70 14.59 -22.73
C ILE A 155 -7.82 16.09 -22.42
N GLY A 156 -6.80 16.89 -22.72
CA GLY A 156 -6.72 18.29 -22.29
C GLY A 156 -6.49 18.42 -20.77
N LYS A 157 -6.79 19.58 -20.20
CA LYS A 157 -6.71 19.77 -18.74
C LYS A 157 -7.82 18.99 -18.04
N ILE A 158 -7.46 18.29 -16.97
CA ILE A 158 -8.41 17.57 -16.13
C ILE A 158 -9.32 18.57 -15.42
N THR A 159 -10.62 18.35 -15.49
CA THR A 159 -11.66 19.18 -14.86
C THR A 159 -12.29 18.51 -13.64
N SER A 160 -12.36 17.17 -13.65
CA SER A 160 -12.83 16.40 -12.51
C SER A 160 -12.37 14.95 -12.58
N SER A 161 -12.41 14.25 -11.44
CA SER A 161 -12.14 12.83 -11.40
C SER A 161 -13.01 12.14 -10.35
N GLU A 162 -13.43 10.91 -10.64
CA GLU A 162 -14.24 10.09 -9.75
C GLU A 162 -13.72 8.65 -9.72
N LEU A 163 -13.52 8.11 -8.50
CA LEU A 163 -13.22 6.70 -8.29
C LEU A 163 -14.29 6.06 -7.42
N ARG A 164 -14.89 4.98 -7.91
CA ARG A 164 -15.74 4.12 -7.10
C ARG A 164 -15.14 2.71 -7.01
N GLY A 165 -15.13 2.16 -5.80
CA GLY A 165 -14.67 0.80 -5.54
C GLY A 165 -15.60 0.05 -4.58
N ALA A 166 -15.73 -1.25 -4.83
CA ALA A 166 -16.39 -2.21 -3.94
C ALA A 166 -15.52 -3.45 -3.87
N GLY A 167 -14.88 -3.70 -2.73
CA GLY A 167 -13.89 -4.76 -2.61
C GLY A 167 -13.25 -4.83 -1.24
N TRP A 168 -11.93 -5.05 -1.21
CA TRP A 168 -11.09 -5.37 -0.08
C TRP A 168 -11.21 -6.84 0.32
N THR A 169 -12.33 -7.26 0.87
CA THR A 169 -12.72 -8.65 0.98
C THR A 169 -14.02 -8.85 0.23
N SER A 170 -14.13 -9.94 -0.52
CA SER A 170 -15.32 -10.25 -1.30
C SER A 170 -16.54 -10.51 -0.42
N ASP A 171 -16.32 -11.00 0.81
CA ASP A 171 -17.38 -11.19 1.76
C ASP A 171 -17.54 -9.95 2.66
N ARG A 172 -18.77 -9.44 2.68
CA ARG A 172 -19.15 -8.30 3.51
C ARG A 172 -19.45 -8.67 4.96
N ALA A 173 -19.81 -9.92 5.24
CA ALA A 173 -20.33 -10.38 6.52
C ALA A 173 -19.29 -11.14 7.35
N SER A 174 -18.20 -11.60 6.73
CA SER A 174 -17.19 -12.43 7.38
C SER A 174 -15.76 -11.91 7.24
N ILE A 175 -14.87 -12.43 8.09
CA ILE A 175 -13.44 -12.17 8.04
C ILE A 175 -12.68 -13.43 8.45
N SER A 176 -11.50 -13.63 7.86
CA SER A 176 -10.58 -14.68 8.28
C SER A 176 -9.94 -14.34 9.64
N SER A 177 -9.73 -15.37 10.48
CA SER A 177 -8.97 -15.24 11.73
C SER A 177 -7.59 -14.63 11.52
N ALA A 178 -6.95 -14.92 10.40
CA ALA A 178 -5.65 -14.37 9.99
C ALA A 178 -5.65 -12.84 9.88
N THR A 179 -6.78 -12.24 9.51
CA THR A 179 -6.92 -10.80 9.29
C THR A 179 -7.94 -10.15 10.24
N LYS A 180 -8.35 -10.85 11.30
CA LYS A 180 -9.29 -10.33 12.30
C LYS A 180 -8.86 -8.96 12.87
N TYR A 181 -7.55 -8.73 13.00
CA TYR A 181 -7.01 -7.46 13.49
C TYR A 181 -7.38 -6.24 12.62
N PHE A 182 -7.82 -6.44 11.37
CA PHE A 182 -8.35 -5.35 10.54
C PHE A 182 -9.64 -4.72 11.06
N LEU A 183 -10.29 -5.36 12.02
CA LEU A 183 -11.50 -4.85 12.66
C LEU A 183 -11.20 -3.90 13.81
N ASP A 184 -9.96 -3.82 14.27
CA ASP A 184 -9.50 -2.95 15.36
C ASP A 184 -8.73 -1.75 14.80
N ARG A 185 -9.31 -0.56 14.95
CA ARG A 185 -8.70 0.70 14.50
C ARG A 185 -7.33 0.94 15.14
N LYS A 186 -7.16 0.55 16.42
CA LYS A 186 -5.90 0.80 17.16
C LYS A 186 -4.71 0.06 16.59
N VAL A 187 -4.92 -1.05 15.90
CA VAL A 187 -3.85 -1.79 15.23
C VAL A 187 -3.27 -0.99 14.06
N GLY A 188 -4.03 -0.04 13.49
CA GLY A 188 -3.56 0.83 12.41
C GLY A 188 -3.65 0.23 11.01
N GLY A 189 -3.73 -1.10 10.89
CA GLY A 189 -3.91 -1.79 9.61
C GLY A 189 -5.35 -2.23 9.39
N ASN A 190 -6.08 -1.56 8.50
CA ASN A 190 -7.50 -1.79 8.29
C ASN A 190 -7.97 -1.35 6.89
N LEU A 191 -9.28 -1.42 6.63
CA LEU A 191 -9.87 -1.03 5.35
C LEU A 191 -9.51 0.41 4.93
N VAL A 192 -9.52 1.35 5.88
CA VAL A 192 -9.28 2.77 5.59
C VAL A 192 -7.79 3.01 5.30
N THR A 193 -6.91 2.46 6.13
CA THR A 193 -5.47 2.72 6.03
C THR A 193 -4.79 1.87 4.96
N ILE A 194 -5.16 0.60 4.81
CA ILE A 194 -4.56 -0.29 3.81
C ILE A 194 -5.40 -0.31 2.54
N GLY A 195 -6.66 -0.75 2.61
CA GLY A 195 -7.49 -0.96 1.42
C GLY A 195 -7.72 0.32 0.63
N PHE A 196 -8.28 1.33 1.28
CA PHE A 196 -8.47 2.65 0.69
C PHE A 196 -7.15 3.41 0.58
N GLY A 197 -6.26 3.32 1.58
CA GLY A 197 -4.99 4.05 1.61
C GLY A 197 -4.09 3.80 0.41
N HIS A 198 -3.96 2.56 -0.06
CA HIS A 198 -3.24 2.26 -1.30
C HIS A 198 -3.89 2.91 -2.53
N ILE A 199 -5.22 2.83 -2.64
CA ILE A 199 -5.95 3.46 -3.76
C ILE A 199 -5.78 4.98 -3.71
N PHE A 200 -5.95 5.57 -2.54
CA PHE A 200 -5.82 6.98 -2.29
C PHE A 200 -4.41 7.49 -2.63
N ASP A 201 -3.39 6.68 -2.38
CA ASP A 201 -2.01 7.02 -2.70
C ASP A 201 -1.72 6.98 -4.20
N TRP A 202 -2.00 5.86 -4.91
CA TRP A 202 -1.63 5.79 -6.32
C TRP A 202 -2.51 6.69 -7.21
N VAL A 203 -3.74 7.04 -6.80
CA VAL A 203 -4.53 8.09 -7.47
C VAL A 203 -3.84 9.44 -7.32
N GLN A 204 -3.38 9.80 -6.13
CA GLN A 204 -2.67 11.05 -5.90
C GLN A 204 -1.26 11.06 -6.54
N HIS A 205 -0.63 9.91 -6.70
CA HIS A 205 0.60 9.82 -7.49
C HIS A 205 0.36 10.16 -8.98
N THR A 206 -0.84 9.87 -9.49
CA THR A 206 -1.22 10.18 -10.87
C THR A 206 -1.69 11.62 -11.06
N LEU A 207 -2.51 12.14 -10.14
CA LEU A 207 -3.19 13.43 -10.28
C LEU A 207 -2.65 14.53 -9.37
N GLY A 208 -1.68 14.20 -8.50
CA GLY A 208 -1.19 15.12 -7.47
C GLY A 208 -2.02 15.10 -6.19
N ASP A 209 -1.48 15.73 -5.16
CA ASP A 209 -2.04 15.68 -3.80
C ASP A 209 -3.34 16.46 -3.67
N ILE A 210 -4.35 15.79 -3.16
CA ILE A 210 -5.69 16.35 -2.95
C ILE A 210 -5.65 17.32 -1.76
N GLN A 211 -6.30 18.46 -1.93
CA GLN A 211 -6.42 19.53 -0.98
C GLN A 211 -7.87 19.66 -0.49
N ASN A 212 -8.07 20.32 0.66
CA ASN A 212 -9.39 20.60 1.23
C ASN A 212 -10.25 19.31 1.34
N ILE A 213 -9.67 18.27 1.93
CA ILE A 213 -10.29 16.96 2.07
C ILE A 213 -11.55 17.07 2.92
N GLN A 214 -12.65 16.57 2.38
CA GLN A 214 -13.92 16.35 3.07
C GLN A 214 -14.24 14.87 3.02
N SER A 215 -14.74 14.32 4.12
CA SER A 215 -15.04 12.90 4.20
C SER A 215 -16.36 12.60 4.91
N ARG A 216 -16.92 11.45 4.59
CA ARG A 216 -18.00 10.81 5.35
C ARG A 216 -17.72 9.32 5.44
N LEU A 217 -17.46 8.85 6.63
CA LEU A 217 -17.27 7.44 6.91
C LEU A 217 -18.54 6.87 7.55
N GLN A 218 -18.78 5.58 7.33
CA GLN A 218 -19.89 4.86 7.95
C GLN A 218 -19.45 3.45 8.31
N LEU A 219 -19.73 3.04 9.55
CA LEU A 219 -19.66 1.65 9.98
C LEU A 219 -21.04 1.03 9.77
N GLN A 220 -21.18 0.23 8.72
CA GLN A 220 -22.45 -0.42 8.37
C GLN A 220 -22.60 -1.77 9.07
N ARG A 221 -21.47 -2.42 9.43
CA ARG A 221 -21.44 -3.73 10.08
C ARG A 221 -20.56 -3.68 11.31
N HIS A 222 -21.23 -3.62 12.46
CA HIS A 222 -20.58 -3.55 13.77
C HIS A 222 -19.97 -4.89 14.19
N SER A 223 -20.47 -6.00 13.66
CA SER A 223 -20.04 -7.35 14.00
C SER A 223 -19.93 -8.21 12.75
N LEU A 224 -18.89 -9.03 12.68
CA LEU A 224 -18.60 -9.93 11.57
C LEU A 224 -18.36 -11.34 12.06
N GLU A 225 -18.75 -12.32 11.25
CA GLU A 225 -18.38 -13.72 11.44
C GLU A 225 -16.87 -13.91 11.28
N VAL A 226 -16.26 -14.64 12.19
CA VAL A 226 -14.83 -15.01 12.08
C VAL A 226 -14.73 -16.47 11.68
N TRP A 227 -13.97 -16.70 10.62
CA TRP A 227 -13.70 -18.04 10.09
C TRP A 227 -12.22 -18.37 10.25
N ASP A 228 -11.96 -19.57 10.73
CA ASP A 228 -10.59 -20.05 10.91
C ASP A 228 -9.86 -20.14 9.56
N SER A 229 -8.64 -19.55 9.50
CA SER A 229 -7.86 -19.48 8.24
C SER A 229 -7.37 -20.82 7.74
N ASP A 230 -7.19 -21.81 8.63
CA ASP A 230 -6.58 -23.09 8.31
C ASP A 230 -7.64 -24.15 8.04
N THR A 231 -8.71 -24.16 8.83
CA THR A 231 -9.76 -25.17 8.75
C THR A 231 -10.98 -24.72 7.95
N GLY A 232 -11.16 -23.40 7.73
CA GLY A 232 -12.36 -22.83 7.13
C GLY A 232 -13.61 -22.98 8.00
N SER A 233 -13.46 -23.24 9.30
CA SER A 233 -14.57 -23.41 10.23
C SER A 233 -15.00 -22.06 10.84
N TYR A 234 -16.29 -21.89 11.11
CA TYR A 234 -16.79 -20.75 11.88
C TYR A 234 -16.32 -20.85 13.34
N ILE A 235 -15.73 -19.76 13.85
CA ILE A 235 -15.15 -19.70 15.21
C ILE A 235 -15.75 -18.60 16.09
N GLY A 236 -16.76 -17.88 15.62
CA GLY A 236 -17.49 -16.88 16.42
C GLY A 236 -17.68 -15.55 15.72
N MET A 237 -18.11 -14.55 16.48
CA MET A 237 -18.29 -13.17 16.02
C MET A 237 -17.15 -12.28 16.51
N ALA A 238 -16.91 -11.20 15.82
CA ALA A 238 -15.99 -10.14 16.26
C ALA A 238 -16.59 -8.76 15.96
N GLU A 239 -16.50 -7.88 16.96
CA GLU A 239 -16.87 -6.48 16.81
C GLU A 239 -15.83 -5.71 15.99
N SER A 240 -16.30 -4.70 15.27
CA SER A 240 -15.48 -3.77 14.49
C SER A 240 -15.76 -2.33 14.89
N ASP A 241 -14.71 -1.54 15.01
CA ASP A 241 -14.76 -0.08 15.14
C ASP A 241 -14.24 0.64 13.89
N VAL A 242 -13.99 -0.13 12.79
CA VAL A 242 -13.47 0.37 11.52
C VAL A 242 -14.60 0.58 10.51
N PRO A 243 -14.81 1.80 9.99
CA PRO A 243 -15.78 2.07 8.92
C PRO A 243 -15.57 1.19 7.70
N ASP A 244 -16.67 0.74 7.13
CA ASP A 244 -16.70 -0.12 5.94
C ASP A 244 -17.31 0.54 4.69
N LEU A 245 -17.68 1.84 4.80
CA LEU A 245 -18.05 2.72 3.70
C LEU A 245 -17.33 4.07 3.85
N ILE A 246 -16.68 4.49 2.79
CA ILE A 246 -15.80 5.66 2.72
C ILE A 246 -16.23 6.54 1.56
N TYR A 247 -16.58 7.79 1.86
CA TYR A 247 -16.71 8.87 0.90
C TYR A 247 -15.63 9.91 1.20
N VAL A 248 -14.89 10.32 0.18
CA VAL A 248 -13.88 11.38 0.26
C VAL A 248 -14.02 12.27 -0.95
N SER A 249 -13.93 13.56 -0.76
CA SER A 249 -13.82 14.54 -1.84
C SER A 249 -12.76 15.59 -1.51
N GLY A 250 -12.24 16.24 -2.54
CA GLY A 250 -11.29 17.33 -2.38
C GLY A 250 -10.95 17.99 -3.71
N LYS A 251 -10.13 19.03 -3.64
CA LYS A 251 -9.62 19.74 -4.82
C LYS A 251 -8.34 19.08 -5.31
N LEU A 252 -8.21 18.94 -6.62
CA LEU A 252 -6.95 18.60 -7.27
C LEU A 252 -6.03 19.83 -7.32
N PRO A 253 -4.69 19.65 -7.34
CA PRO A 253 -3.77 20.77 -7.44
C PRO A 253 -3.86 21.43 -8.81
N ASN A 254 -3.81 22.76 -8.86
CA ASN A 254 -3.72 23.46 -10.14
C ASN A 254 -2.33 23.27 -10.76
N THR A 255 -2.30 22.67 -11.94
CA THR A 255 -1.05 22.38 -12.69
C THR A 255 -1.25 22.65 -14.18
N GLN A 256 -0.21 22.45 -14.99
CA GLN A 256 -0.35 22.55 -16.45
C GLN A 256 -1.34 21.53 -17.05
N HIS A 257 -1.57 20.38 -16.35
CA HIS A 257 -2.45 19.30 -16.79
C HIS A 257 -3.80 19.25 -16.06
N ILE A 258 -3.98 20.09 -15.04
CA ILE A 258 -5.19 20.09 -14.19
C ILE A 258 -5.74 21.50 -14.14
N ALA A 259 -7.01 21.66 -14.44
CA ALA A 259 -7.71 22.93 -14.45
C ALA A 259 -7.85 23.51 -13.03
N GLN A 260 -8.01 24.82 -12.96
CA GLN A 260 -8.35 25.48 -11.70
C GLN A 260 -9.68 24.91 -11.18
N ASP A 261 -9.76 24.71 -9.85
CA ASP A 261 -10.92 24.17 -9.14
C ASP A 261 -11.36 22.75 -9.54
N ALA A 262 -10.51 22.00 -10.24
CA ALA A 262 -10.76 20.58 -10.53
C ALA A 262 -10.94 19.79 -9.23
N THR A 263 -11.86 18.83 -9.23
CA THR A 263 -12.24 18.06 -8.05
C THR A 263 -11.97 16.57 -8.19
N MET A 264 -11.74 15.89 -7.07
CA MET A 264 -11.67 14.45 -6.96
C MET A 264 -12.71 13.93 -5.99
N HIS A 265 -13.39 12.83 -6.37
CA HIS A 265 -14.36 12.14 -5.54
C HIS A 265 -14.00 10.66 -5.42
N PHE A 266 -14.06 10.13 -4.20
CA PHE A 266 -13.93 8.70 -3.93
C PHE A 266 -15.18 8.18 -3.24
N ARG A 267 -15.60 7.00 -3.66
CA ARG A 267 -16.52 6.15 -2.94
C ARG A 267 -15.94 4.75 -2.87
N PHE A 268 -15.60 4.30 -1.68
CA PHE A 268 -15.06 2.97 -1.46
C PHE A 268 -15.85 2.23 -0.37
N ARG A 269 -16.15 0.95 -0.58
CA ARG A 269 -16.87 0.15 0.39
C ARG A 269 -16.34 -1.28 0.45
N ARG A 270 -16.41 -1.88 1.62
CA ARG A 270 -16.23 -3.32 1.80
C ARG A 270 -17.50 -4.04 1.35
N ALA A 271 -17.50 -4.70 0.25
CA ALA A 271 -18.51 -5.63 -0.26
C ALA A 271 -18.18 -6.02 -1.69
N GLN A 272 -18.96 -6.95 -2.24
CA GLN A 272 -18.97 -7.18 -3.68
C GLN A 272 -19.50 -5.96 -4.43
N ALA A 273 -19.05 -5.78 -5.66
CA ALA A 273 -19.72 -4.89 -6.61
C ALA A 273 -21.15 -5.39 -6.89
N PHE A 274 -21.99 -4.53 -7.45
CA PHE A 274 -23.27 -4.98 -7.96
C PHE A 274 -23.07 -5.99 -9.08
N GLN A 275 -23.91 -7.01 -9.15
CA GLN A 275 -23.77 -8.07 -10.15
C GLN A 275 -23.71 -7.48 -11.57
N GLY A 276 -22.68 -7.83 -12.33
CA GLY A 276 -22.41 -7.30 -13.67
C GLY A 276 -21.67 -5.95 -13.71
N GLU A 277 -21.41 -5.31 -12.56
CA GLU A 277 -20.58 -4.10 -12.49
C GLU A 277 -19.13 -4.42 -12.12
N SER A 278 -18.21 -3.56 -12.54
CA SER A 278 -16.80 -3.64 -12.16
C SER A 278 -16.60 -3.33 -10.68
N ALA A 279 -15.67 -4.06 -10.04
CA ALA A 279 -15.28 -3.83 -8.66
C ALA A 279 -14.64 -2.45 -8.45
N LEU A 280 -13.88 -1.97 -9.46
CA LEU A 280 -13.28 -0.63 -9.47
C LEU A 280 -13.58 0.05 -10.81
N VAL A 281 -14.01 1.31 -10.72
CA VAL A 281 -14.11 2.22 -11.86
C VAL A 281 -13.47 3.54 -11.47
N TRP A 282 -12.54 4.02 -12.28
CA TRP A 282 -11.94 5.34 -12.13
C TRP A 282 -12.07 6.11 -13.42
N SER A 283 -12.79 7.24 -13.38
CA SER A 283 -12.98 8.18 -14.45
C SER A 283 -12.18 9.45 -14.22
N ILE A 284 -11.47 9.92 -15.24
CA ILE A 284 -10.72 11.17 -15.27
C ILE A 284 -11.24 11.97 -16.45
N LEU A 285 -12.02 13.02 -16.16
CA LEU A 285 -12.62 13.88 -17.18
C LEU A 285 -11.71 15.08 -17.44
N GLY A 286 -11.41 15.32 -18.70
CA GLY A 286 -10.67 16.47 -19.20
C GLY A 286 -11.48 17.30 -20.19
N GLU A 287 -10.88 18.41 -20.65
CA GLU A 287 -11.51 19.34 -21.60
C GLU A 287 -11.81 18.70 -22.97
N LYS A 288 -11.03 17.67 -23.36
CA LYS A 288 -11.07 17.07 -24.70
C LYS A 288 -11.49 15.60 -24.69
N GLY A 289 -11.69 14.99 -23.52
CA GLY A 289 -12.04 13.58 -23.43
C GLY A 289 -12.11 13.06 -22.01
N GLU A 290 -12.38 11.77 -21.88
CA GLU A 290 -12.42 11.04 -20.61
C GLU A 290 -11.51 9.81 -20.68
N ILE A 291 -10.68 9.61 -19.64
CA ILE A 291 -9.98 8.34 -19.41
C ILE A 291 -10.79 7.54 -18.40
N ARG A 292 -11.02 6.26 -18.71
CA ARG A 292 -11.73 5.36 -17.80
C ARG A 292 -10.99 4.05 -17.57
N LEU A 293 -10.54 3.83 -16.34
CA LEU A 293 -10.05 2.53 -15.90
C LEU A 293 -11.19 1.73 -15.29
N LYS A 294 -11.28 0.44 -15.66
CA LYS A 294 -12.19 -0.53 -15.04
C LYS A 294 -11.42 -1.77 -14.64
N ALA A 295 -11.68 -2.27 -13.43
CA ALA A 295 -11.23 -3.59 -12.98
C ALA A 295 -12.45 -4.41 -12.57
N ALA A 296 -12.66 -5.55 -13.24
CA ALA A 296 -13.90 -6.29 -13.09
C ALA A 296 -14.04 -6.93 -11.71
N SER A 297 -12.96 -7.55 -11.19
CA SER A 297 -13.04 -8.41 -10.00
C SER A 297 -12.29 -7.89 -8.76
N ASN A 298 -11.38 -6.91 -8.91
CA ASN A 298 -10.48 -6.52 -7.82
C ASN A 298 -10.30 -5.00 -7.71
N THR A 299 -10.22 -4.51 -6.48
CA THR A 299 -9.92 -3.10 -6.18
C THR A 299 -8.44 -2.87 -5.82
N MET A 300 -7.71 -3.93 -5.44
CA MET A 300 -6.31 -3.87 -5.01
C MET A 300 -5.39 -4.16 -6.19
N LEU A 301 -5.30 -3.19 -7.12
CA LEU A 301 -4.57 -3.38 -8.39
C LEU A 301 -3.09 -3.70 -8.18
N GLN A 302 -2.46 -3.17 -7.14
CA GLN A 302 -1.06 -3.38 -6.82
C GLN A 302 -0.69 -4.83 -6.44
N ILE A 303 -1.69 -5.67 -6.18
CA ILE A 303 -1.53 -7.10 -5.88
C ILE A 303 -2.38 -7.98 -6.81
N SER A 304 -2.81 -7.44 -7.95
CA SER A 304 -3.65 -8.11 -8.95
C SER A 304 -2.83 -8.54 -10.17
N SER A 305 -3.33 -9.53 -10.89
CA SER A 305 -2.76 -9.92 -12.20
C SER A 305 -2.99 -8.85 -13.28
N LEU A 306 -3.94 -7.96 -13.08
CA LEU A 306 -4.45 -6.96 -14.04
C LEU A 306 -5.10 -7.55 -15.30
N ALA A 307 -5.35 -8.85 -15.36
CA ALA A 307 -5.88 -9.53 -16.55
C ALA A 307 -7.32 -9.07 -16.91
N ASP A 308 -8.08 -8.60 -15.92
CA ASP A 308 -9.45 -8.11 -16.05
C ASP A 308 -9.56 -6.57 -15.95
N VAL A 309 -8.43 -5.88 -16.12
CA VAL A 309 -8.36 -4.42 -16.08
C VAL A 309 -8.31 -3.87 -17.49
N THR A 310 -9.09 -2.81 -17.74
CA THR A 310 -9.09 -2.09 -19.02
C THR A 310 -8.94 -0.59 -18.79
N ILE A 311 -8.25 0.09 -19.72
CA ILE A 311 -8.18 1.55 -19.79
C ILE A 311 -8.74 1.96 -21.14
N HIS A 312 -9.74 2.84 -21.13
CA HIS A 312 -10.32 3.43 -22.33
C HIS A 312 -10.12 4.94 -22.32
N VAL A 313 -9.94 5.50 -23.49
CA VAL A 313 -9.95 6.95 -23.71
C VAL A 313 -11.11 7.26 -24.66
N ASP A 314 -12.04 8.05 -24.19
CA ASP A 314 -13.12 8.64 -24.99
C ASP A 314 -12.67 10.03 -25.45
N ASP A 315 -12.46 10.18 -26.75
CA ASP A 315 -12.01 11.42 -27.37
C ASP A 315 -13.23 12.21 -27.84
N HIS A 316 -13.53 13.31 -27.17
CA HIS A 316 -14.72 14.12 -27.44
C HIS A 316 -14.63 14.93 -28.74
N GLU A 317 -13.42 15.16 -29.28
CA GLU A 317 -13.25 15.87 -30.55
C GLU A 317 -13.55 14.93 -31.72
N THR A 318 -13.22 13.67 -31.63
CA THR A 318 -13.42 12.67 -32.70
C THR A 318 -14.61 11.76 -32.45
N GLY A 319 -15.16 11.71 -31.26
CA GLY A 319 -16.22 10.79 -30.82
C GLY A 319 -15.82 9.33 -30.81
N LYS A 320 -14.50 9.03 -30.75
CA LYS A 320 -13.97 7.67 -30.73
C LYS A 320 -13.57 7.24 -29.34
N VAL A 321 -13.91 5.99 -29.02
CA VAL A 321 -13.41 5.32 -27.81
C VAL A 321 -12.27 4.38 -28.18
N GLU A 322 -11.12 4.59 -27.59
CA GLU A 322 -9.91 3.79 -27.78
C GLU A 322 -9.66 2.91 -26.56
N LEU A 323 -9.36 1.64 -26.77
CA LEU A 323 -8.78 0.76 -25.74
C LEU A 323 -7.26 0.97 -25.69
N VAL A 324 -6.76 1.39 -24.55
CA VAL A 324 -5.34 1.66 -24.36
C VAL A 324 -4.65 0.44 -23.77
N ASP A 325 -3.58 0.00 -24.42
CA ASP A 325 -2.77 -1.11 -23.96
C ASP A 325 -1.79 -0.69 -22.85
N PHE A 326 -1.54 -1.62 -21.92
CA PHE A 326 -0.53 -1.50 -20.88
C PHE A 326 0.04 -2.89 -20.57
N GLN A 327 1.33 -2.99 -20.32
CA GLN A 327 2.01 -4.26 -20.13
C GLN A 327 2.87 -4.23 -18.87
N TRP A 328 2.98 -5.38 -18.19
CA TRP A 328 4.02 -5.59 -17.20
C TRP A 328 5.39 -5.50 -17.86
N GLY A 329 6.32 -4.81 -17.19
CA GLY A 329 7.70 -4.70 -17.63
C GLY A 329 8.50 -6.00 -17.39
N PRO A 330 9.81 -5.89 -17.21
CA PRO A 330 10.75 -7.04 -17.19
C PRO A 330 10.53 -8.01 -16.01
N TYR A 331 9.64 -7.71 -15.07
CA TYR A 331 9.36 -8.55 -13.90
C TYR A 331 8.07 -9.36 -14.04
N SER A 332 7.58 -9.54 -15.26
CA SER A 332 6.37 -10.34 -15.57
C SER A 332 6.45 -11.80 -15.08
N ASP A 333 7.65 -12.36 -14.96
CA ASP A 333 7.92 -13.72 -14.48
C ASP A 333 7.73 -13.88 -12.96
N LEU A 334 7.74 -12.78 -12.21
CA LEU A 334 7.42 -12.82 -10.79
C LEU A 334 5.92 -13.07 -10.58
N SER A 335 5.56 -13.64 -9.42
CA SER A 335 4.16 -13.73 -9.02
C SER A 335 3.52 -12.33 -9.07
N PHE A 336 2.25 -12.22 -9.48
CA PHE A 336 1.59 -10.93 -9.70
C PHE A 336 1.65 -9.99 -8.48
N ILE A 337 1.65 -10.53 -7.25
CA ILE A 337 1.75 -9.73 -6.03
C ILE A 337 3.16 -9.16 -5.78
N ALA A 338 4.19 -9.72 -6.42
CA ALA A 338 5.59 -9.31 -6.27
C ALA A 338 6.09 -8.43 -7.44
N ARG A 339 5.36 -8.37 -8.55
CA ARG A 339 5.82 -7.72 -9.80
C ARG A 339 6.16 -6.24 -9.62
N SER A 340 5.37 -5.50 -8.87
CA SER A 340 5.58 -4.08 -8.62
C SER A 340 6.73 -3.79 -7.65
N TYR A 341 7.18 -4.79 -6.89
CA TYR A 341 8.35 -4.64 -6.02
C TYR A 341 9.68 -4.66 -6.77
N GLY A 342 9.76 -5.35 -7.91
CA GLY A 342 10.96 -5.31 -8.76
C GLY A 342 11.36 -3.87 -9.12
N PRO A 343 10.52 -3.10 -9.82
CA PRO A 343 10.85 -1.71 -10.15
C PRO A 343 10.99 -0.80 -8.92
N LEU A 344 10.29 -1.06 -7.81
CA LEU A 344 10.49 -0.32 -6.55
C LEU A 344 11.92 -0.52 -6.01
N TYR A 345 12.39 -1.76 -5.95
CA TYR A 345 13.76 -2.06 -5.53
C TYR A 345 14.82 -1.48 -6.48
N GLU A 346 14.58 -1.52 -7.79
CA GLU A 346 15.49 -0.92 -8.76
C GLU A 346 15.55 0.60 -8.63
N ALA A 347 14.41 1.25 -8.41
CA ALA A 347 14.36 2.68 -8.14
C ALA A 347 15.18 3.05 -6.90
N TYR A 348 15.06 2.29 -5.82
CA TYR A 348 15.86 2.47 -4.62
C TYR A 348 17.36 2.22 -4.88
N ALA A 349 17.71 1.10 -5.54
CA ALA A 349 19.10 0.73 -5.81
C ALA A 349 19.81 1.72 -6.76
N SER A 350 19.06 2.38 -7.65
CA SER A 350 19.59 3.42 -8.53
C SER A 350 19.92 4.75 -7.82
N GLY A 351 19.51 4.90 -6.56
CA GLY A 351 19.65 6.15 -5.81
C GLY A 351 18.70 7.27 -6.27
N ALA A 352 17.68 6.94 -7.06
CA ALA A 352 16.74 7.90 -7.64
C ALA A 352 15.74 8.42 -6.59
N VAL A 353 16.19 9.34 -5.73
CA VAL A 353 15.34 10.00 -4.72
C VAL A 353 14.11 10.64 -5.39
N GLY A 354 12.93 10.50 -4.78
CA GLY A 354 11.66 10.98 -5.32
C GLY A 354 11.03 10.09 -6.41
N LYS A 355 11.67 8.98 -6.77
CA LYS A 355 11.10 7.98 -7.68
C LYS A 355 10.39 6.83 -6.98
N TYR A 356 10.37 6.83 -5.67
CA TYR A 356 9.62 5.91 -4.80
C TYR A 356 9.13 6.65 -3.55
N ALA A 357 8.13 6.11 -2.89
CA ALA A 357 7.59 6.69 -1.66
C ALA A 357 8.59 6.49 -0.51
N ASP A 358 8.94 7.56 0.16
CA ASP A 358 9.76 7.60 1.36
C ASP A 358 8.90 7.85 2.62
N PHE A 359 9.53 8.01 3.77
CA PHE A 359 8.82 8.27 5.03
C PHE A 359 8.14 9.63 5.06
N GLU A 360 8.68 10.66 4.39
CA GLU A 360 8.02 11.97 4.29
C GLU A 360 6.71 11.87 3.52
N HIS A 361 6.76 11.17 2.38
CA HIS A 361 5.58 10.89 1.59
C HIS A 361 4.54 10.09 2.40
N ALA A 362 4.97 9.04 3.09
CA ALA A 362 4.08 8.22 3.92
C ALA A 362 3.47 9.01 5.08
N SER A 363 4.25 9.85 5.78
CA SER A 363 3.75 10.72 6.84
C SER A 363 2.70 11.70 6.33
N LYS A 364 2.89 12.25 5.12
CA LYS A 364 1.88 13.09 4.48
C LYS A 364 0.58 12.32 4.22
N ARG A 365 0.66 11.07 3.74
CA ARG A 365 -0.54 10.21 3.57
C ARG A 365 -1.22 9.91 4.90
N HIS A 366 -0.46 9.63 5.96
CA HIS A 366 -1.01 9.47 7.31
C HIS A 366 -1.79 10.72 7.75
N THR A 367 -1.21 11.92 7.58
CA THR A 367 -1.89 13.18 7.91
C THR A 367 -3.20 13.36 7.13
N GLN A 368 -3.23 13.01 5.84
CA GLN A 368 -4.46 13.07 5.05
C GLN A 368 -5.50 12.03 5.51
N LEU A 369 -5.07 10.83 5.91
CA LEU A 369 -5.97 9.83 6.49
C LEU A 369 -6.52 10.29 7.86
N ASP A 370 -5.73 10.98 8.67
CA ASP A 370 -6.22 11.57 9.93
C ASP A 370 -7.33 12.60 9.67
N GLN A 371 -7.20 13.48 8.66
CA GLN A 371 -8.27 14.41 8.27
C GLN A 371 -9.56 13.66 7.90
N ILE A 372 -9.43 12.51 7.25
CA ILE A 372 -10.58 11.65 6.93
C ILE A 372 -11.21 11.07 8.21
N TRP A 373 -10.39 10.65 9.18
CA TRP A 373 -10.86 10.13 10.46
C TRP A 373 -11.46 11.20 11.37
N GLU A 374 -10.91 12.42 11.40
CA GLU A 374 -11.40 13.54 12.22
C GLU A 374 -12.88 13.84 11.98
N ALA A 375 -13.32 13.86 10.71
CA ALA A 375 -14.72 14.04 10.37
C ALA A 375 -15.63 12.92 10.91
N TRP A 376 -15.11 11.68 10.96
CA TRP A 376 -15.80 10.54 11.54
C TRP A 376 -15.90 10.65 13.08
N ASP A 377 -14.80 10.98 13.74
CA ASP A 377 -14.72 11.11 15.21
C ASP A 377 -15.61 12.24 15.70
N SER A 378 -15.59 13.40 15.04
CA SER A 378 -16.47 14.53 15.33
C SER A 378 -17.94 14.15 15.22
N SER A 379 -18.32 13.38 14.19
CA SER A 379 -19.71 12.93 14.00
C SER A 379 -20.20 11.94 15.06
N LYS A 380 -19.30 11.30 15.79
CA LYS A 380 -19.64 10.42 16.93
C LYS A 380 -19.81 11.20 18.25
N ALA A 381 -19.01 12.26 18.43
CA ALA A 381 -19.07 13.11 19.61
C ALA A 381 -20.42 13.87 19.72
N ASP A 382 -21.02 14.20 18.56
CA ASP A 382 -22.30 14.91 18.49
C ASP A 382 -23.54 14.02 18.71
N LYS A 383 -23.37 12.71 18.86
CA LYS A 383 -24.50 11.82 19.21
C LYS A 383 -24.79 11.91 20.71
N PRO A 384 -25.99 12.35 21.13
CA PRO A 384 -26.37 12.28 22.54
C PRO A 384 -26.27 10.83 23.01
N SER A 385 -25.68 10.63 24.19
CA SER A 385 -25.70 9.34 24.88
C SER A 385 -27.13 8.92 25.07
N HIS A 386 -27.66 8.05 24.24
CA HIS A 386 -28.91 7.37 24.53
C HIS A 386 -28.62 6.38 25.65
N ASN A 387 -28.93 6.82 26.88
CA ASN A 387 -29.09 5.96 28.07
C ASN A 387 -30.31 5.07 27.91
#